data_af0f7191093604a24a0fb2c5e79fef2d
#
_entry.id   af0f7191093604a24a0fb2c5e79fef2d
#
_cell.length_a   1.000
_cell.length_b   1.000
_cell.length_c   1.000
_cell.angle_alpha   90.00
_cell.angle_beta   90.00
_cell.angle_gamma   90.00
#
_symmetry.space_group_name_H-M   'P 1'
#
loop_
_entity.id
_entity.type
_entity.pdbx_description
1 polymer ?
#
loop_
_entity_poly.entity_id
_entity_poly.type
_entity_poly.pdbx_seq_one_letter_code
_entity_poly.pdbx_strand_id
1 'polypeptide(L)'
;MIAYKQFRIDKSGNLHPLFVYADEVIPVGKWLVAKEGKRTPTGKVRSKLGPLAYRPGWHLSEAPYAPHIGVKENGKVKYMHPGTVWAECEVYDETNYTLEAHANGINGKRFNPQKACLDHIPHGGFYWFTTNPNAFGNWLIAERIKVNRVLTDEEVEEICWTQFGVHAQPRKVG
;
A
#
# COMPACT_ATOMS: atom_id res chain seq x y z
N MET A 1 -13.54 -2.82 6.01
CA MET A 1 -13.55 -2.76 4.53
C MET A 1 -12.39 -3.56 3.97
N ILE A 2 -12.48 -3.94 2.73
CA ILE A 2 -11.43 -4.67 2.04
C ILE A 2 -10.51 -3.72 1.30
N ALA A 3 -9.20 -3.96 1.45
CA ALA A 3 -8.16 -3.31 0.67
C ALA A 3 -7.03 -4.31 0.42
N TYR A 4 -6.06 -3.91 -0.38
CA TYR A 4 -5.02 -4.82 -0.86
C TYR A 4 -3.65 -4.28 -0.51
N LYS A 5 -2.76 -5.20 -0.13
CA LYS A 5 -1.39 -4.86 0.24
C LYS A 5 -0.40 -5.81 -0.40
N GLN A 6 0.68 -5.25 -0.89
CA GLN A 6 1.80 -6.03 -1.41
C GLN A 6 2.76 -6.37 -0.27
N PHE A 7 3.15 -7.64 -0.19
CA PHE A 7 4.13 -8.14 0.76
C PHE A 7 5.25 -8.85 0.03
N ARG A 8 6.44 -8.84 0.63
CA ARG A 8 7.50 -9.75 0.23
C ARG A 8 7.21 -11.14 0.79
N ILE A 9 7.43 -12.17 -0.01
CA ILE A 9 7.30 -13.56 0.44
C ILE A 9 8.69 -14.22 0.41
N ASP A 10 9.07 -14.89 1.49
CA ASP A 10 10.35 -15.61 1.56
C ASP A 10 10.22 -17.04 1.05
N LYS A 11 11.36 -17.78 1.01
CA LYS A 11 11.40 -19.16 0.53
C LYS A 11 10.57 -20.14 1.36
N SER A 12 10.30 -19.78 2.61
CA SER A 12 9.47 -20.59 3.52
C SER A 12 7.97 -20.25 3.44
N GLY A 13 7.58 -19.27 2.61
CA GLY A 13 6.21 -18.82 2.44
C GLY A 13 5.76 -17.78 3.45
N ASN A 14 6.66 -17.23 4.26
CA ASN A 14 6.34 -16.17 5.21
C ASN A 14 6.24 -14.81 4.52
N LEU A 15 5.25 -14.01 4.94
CA LEU A 15 5.06 -12.65 4.46
C LEU A 15 5.89 -11.67 5.29
N HIS A 16 6.41 -10.65 4.61
CA HIS A 16 7.16 -9.56 5.21
C HIS A 16 6.72 -8.22 4.61
N PRO A 17 6.76 -7.11 5.37
CA PRO A 17 6.54 -5.79 4.81
C PRO A 17 7.57 -5.48 3.70
N LEU A 18 7.18 -4.65 2.71
CA LEU A 18 8.08 -4.31 1.60
C LEU A 18 9.21 -3.39 2.04
N PHE A 19 8.93 -2.38 2.84
CA PHE A 19 9.84 -1.26 3.06
C PHE A 19 10.20 -1.07 4.53
N VAL A 20 9.25 -0.72 5.38
CA VAL A 20 9.48 -0.45 6.80
C VAL A 20 9.27 -1.74 7.59
N TYR A 21 10.15 -2.03 8.55
CA TYR A 21 10.14 -3.30 9.32
C TYR A 21 10.15 -4.55 8.43
N ALA A 22 10.93 -4.50 7.36
CA ALA A 22 10.90 -5.51 6.29
C ALA A 22 11.33 -6.92 6.70
N ASP A 23 11.93 -7.10 7.86
CA ASP A 23 12.35 -8.41 8.38
C ASP A 23 11.31 -9.06 9.31
N GLU A 24 10.24 -8.34 9.67
CA GLU A 24 9.17 -8.89 10.48
C GLU A 24 8.34 -9.90 9.68
N VAL A 25 7.90 -10.96 10.35
CA VAL A 25 6.97 -11.94 9.78
C VAL A 25 5.54 -11.46 10.03
N ILE A 26 4.74 -11.42 8.98
CA ILE A 26 3.33 -10.99 9.03
C ILE A 26 2.44 -12.23 9.13
N PRO A 27 1.75 -12.45 10.25
CA PRO A 27 0.81 -13.56 10.37
C PRO A 27 -0.47 -13.31 9.56
N VAL A 28 -1.03 -14.38 9.00
CA VAL A 28 -2.33 -14.37 8.31
C VAL A 28 -3.43 -14.63 9.33
N GLY A 29 -4.55 -13.92 9.21
CA GLY A 29 -5.74 -14.12 10.03
C GLY A 29 -5.73 -13.46 11.40
N LYS A 30 -4.76 -12.59 11.67
CA LYS A 30 -4.66 -11.85 12.93
C LYS A 30 -4.70 -10.35 12.68
N TRP A 31 -5.36 -9.61 13.58
CA TRP A 31 -5.31 -8.15 13.57
C TRP A 31 -3.90 -7.67 13.92
N LEU A 32 -3.39 -6.78 13.11
CA LEU A 32 -2.06 -6.19 13.21
C LEU A 32 -2.20 -4.70 13.46
N VAL A 33 -1.58 -4.21 14.52
CA VAL A 33 -1.56 -2.79 14.88
C VAL A 33 -0.29 -2.17 14.31
N ALA A 34 -0.46 -1.07 13.57
CA ALA A 34 0.67 -0.35 12.99
C ALA A 34 1.56 0.27 14.08
N LYS A 35 2.84 0.37 13.77
CA LYS A 35 3.83 1.08 14.59
C LYS A 35 4.62 2.05 13.72
N GLU A 36 5.07 3.14 14.31
CA GLU A 36 5.85 4.14 13.60
C GLU A 36 7.23 3.59 13.21
N GLY A 37 7.66 3.90 11.97
CA GLY A 37 9.03 3.68 11.55
C GLY A 37 9.98 4.72 12.14
N LYS A 38 11.29 4.44 12.11
CA LYS A 38 12.32 5.39 12.53
C LYS A 38 12.39 6.56 11.54
N ARG A 39 12.30 7.79 12.07
CA ARG A 39 12.45 8.99 11.27
C ARG A 39 13.93 9.26 10.95
N THR A 40 14.17 9.80 9.76
CA THR A 40 15.47 10.38 9.39
C THR A 40 15.56 11.83 9.89
N PRO A 41 16.76 12.45 9.87
CA PRO A 41 16.89 13.87 10.24
C PRO A 41 16.01 14.83 9.43
N THR A 42 15.59 14.44 8.22
CA THR A 42 14.69 15.21 7.36
C THR A 42 13.20 14.95 7.61
N GLY A 43 12.86 14.17 8.64
CA GLY A 43 11.49 13.80 8.98
C GLY A 43 10.88 12.67 8.16
N LYS A 44 11.65 12.04 7.27
CA LYS A 44 11.22 10.88 6.48
C LYS A 44 11.41 9.58 7.27
N VAL A 45 10.73 8.52 6.84
CA VAL A 45 10.85 7.19 7.44
C VAL A 45 11.94 6.39 6.75
N ARG A 46 12.77 5.68 7.52
CA ARG A 46 13.80 4.77 6.98
C ARG A 46 13.16 3.52 6.38
N SER A 47 13.66 3.10 5.23
CA SER A 47 13.28 1.85 4.58
C SER A 47 14.48 1.22 3.86
N LYS A 48 14.32 -0.02 3.35
CA LYS A 48 15.34 -0.68 2.52
C LYS A 48 15.62 0.06 1.20
N LEU A 49 14.66 0.87 0.72
CA LEU A 49 14.79 1.68 -0.50
C LEU A 49 15.24 3.11 -0.22
N GLY A 50 15.59 3.43 1.01
CA GLY A 50 15.96 4.79 1.43
C GLY A 50 14.83 5.50 2.18
N PRO A 51 14.95 6.82 2.42
CA PRO A 51 13.94 7.58 3.16
C PRO A 51 12.62 7.68 2.40
N LEU A 52 11.51 7.39 3.10
CA LEU A 52 10.14 7.53 2.59
C LEU A 52 9.44 8.72 3.22
N ALA A 53 8.44 9.28 2.53
CA ALA A 53 7.54 10.26 3.10
C ALA A 53 6.90 9.73 4.39
N TYR A 54 6.81 10.60 5.41
CA TYR A 54 6.27 10.20 6.70
C TYR A 54 4.75 10.13 6.65
N ARG A 55 4.24 8.92 6.56
CA ARG A 55 2.82 8.58 6.69
C ARG A 55 2.71 7.34 7.57
N PRO A 56 2.65 7.53 8.91
CA PRO A 56 2.61 6.39 9.82
C PRO A 56 1.30 5.61 9.69
N GLY A 57 1.42 4.30 9.65
CA GLY A 57 0.32 3.35 9.48
C GLY A 57 0.60 2.31 8.41
N TRP A 58 -0.34 1.39 8.24
CA TRP A 58 -0.31 0.42 7.16
C TRP A 58 -0.72 1.07 5.86
N HIS A 59 0.08 0.88 4.80
CA HIS A 59 -0.21 1.37 3.45
C HIS A 59 -0.90 0.28 2.64
N LEU A 60 -2.10 0.56 2.15
CA LEU A 60 -2.87 -0.37 1.33
C LEU A 60 -3.41 0.35 0.08
N SER A 61 -3.78 -0.45 -0.91
CA SER A 61 -4.37 0.01 -2.16
C SER A 61 -5.83 -0.41 -2.26
N GLU A 62 -6.64 0.41 -2.91
CA GLU A 62 -8.03 0.08 -3.28
C GLU A 62 -8.09 -1.13 -4.22
N ALA A 63 -7.09 -1.29 -5.09
CA ALA A 63 -6.97 -2.40 -6.04
C ALA A 63 -5.62 -3.09 -5.88
N PRO A 64 -5.51 -4.40 -6.18
CA PRO A 64 -4.22 -5.09 -6.20
C PRO A 64 -3.44 -4.74 -7.49
N TYR A 65 -3.15 -3.46 -7.66
CA TYR A 65 -2.54 -2.89 -8.84
C TYR A 65 -1.68 -1.68 -8.46
N ALA A 66 -0.39 -1.79 -8.66
CA ALA A 66 0.58 -0.74 -8.31
C ALA A 66 1.74 -0.70 -9.31
N PRO A 67 1.49 -0.30 -10.58
CA PRO A 67 2.54 -0.32 -11.61
C PRO A 67 3.70 0.62 -11.30
N HIS A 68 3.50 1.67 -10.51
CA HIS A 68 4.54 2.61 -10.13
C HIS A 68 5.60 2.04 -9.18
N ILE A 69 5.31 0.92 -8.51
CA ILE A 69 6.30 0.18 -7.70
C ILE A 69 6.77 -1.09 -8.39
N GLY A 70 6.41 -1.29 -9.64
CA GLY A 70 6.92 -2.37 -10.48
C GLY A 70 8.37 -2.16 -10.88
N VAL A 71 9.01 -3.20 -11.37
CA VAL A 71 10.39 -3.15 -11.88
C VAL A 71 10.40 -3.24 -13.39
N LYS A 72 11.33 -2.53 -14.02
CA LYS A 72 11.65 -2.74 -15.44
C LYS A 72 12.62 -3.90 -15.58
N GLU A 73 12.25 -4.87 -16.39
CA GLU A 73 13.10 -6.00 -16.73
C GLU A 73 13.07 -6.19 -18.25
N ASN A 74 14.24 -6.15 -18.89
CA ASN A 74 14.37 -6.23 -20.35
C ASN A 74 13.49 -5.21 -21.10
N GLY A 75 13.38 -3.97 -20.61
CA GLY A 75 12.56 -2.93 -21.21
C GLY A 75 11.05 -3.07 -20.98
N LYS A 76 10.61 -4.12 -20.27
CA LYS A 76 9.19 -4.34 -19.93
C LYS A 76 8.95 -4.02 -18.46
N VAL A 77 7.82 -3.37 -18.18
CA VAL A 77 7.39 -3.13 -16.79
C VAL A 77 6.77 -4.40 -16.25
N LYS A 78 7.36 -4.96 -15.20
CA LYS A 78 6.71 -5.97 -14.37
C LYS A 78 5.94 -5.27 -13.27
N TYR A 79 4.64 -5.50 -13.20
CA TYR A 79 3.74 -4.86 -12.23
C TYR A 79 3.89 -5.37 -10.81
N MET A 80 4.73 -6.39 -10.61
CA MET A 80 5.09 -6.87 -9.28
C MET A 80 6.60 -7.02 -9.17
N HIS A 81 7.13 -6.60 -8.02
CA HIS A 81 8.51 -6.90 -7.67
C HIS A 81 8.71 -8.42 -7.61
N PRO A 82 9.83 -8.95 -8.12
CA PRO A 82 10.16 -10.36 -7.90
C PRO A 82 10.14 -10.72 -6.41
N GLY A 83 9.53 -11.85 -6.07
CA GLY A 83 9.40 -12.29 -4.68
C GLY A 83 8.34 -11.55 -3.86
N THR A 84 7.42 -10.86 -4.51
CA THR A 84 6.27 -10.23 -3.85
C THR A 84 4.96 -10.91 -4.22
N VAL A 85 3.97 -10.71 -3.35
CA VAL A 85 2.59 -11.17 -3.55
C VAL A 85 1.63 -10.08 -3.14
N TRP A 86 0.42 -10.12 -3.69
CA TRP A 86 -0.70 -9.32 -3.19
C TRP A 86 -1.50 -10.11 -2.18
N ALA A 87 -1.96 -9.44 -1.14
CA ALA A 87 -2.86 -10.01 -0.15
C ALA A 87 -4.14 -9.18 -0.04
N GLU A 88 -5.25 -9.88 0.15
CA GLU A 88 -6.50 -9.26 0.53
C GLU A 88 -6.49 -9.03 2.04
N CYS A 89 -6.80 -7.80 2.45
CA CYS A 89 -6.79 -7.41 3.85
C CYS A 89 -8.14 -6.84 4.27
N GLU A 90 -8.54 -7.16 5.51
CA GLU A 90 -9.58 -6.42 6.20
C GLU A 90 -8.95 -5.19 6.85
N VAL A 91 -9.59 -4.04 6.71
CA VAL A 91 -9.18 -2.78 7.34
C VAL A 91 -10.16 -2.42 8.43
N TYR A 92 -9.65 -2.11 9.62
CA TYR A 92 -10.47 -1.56 10.70
C TYR A 92 -10.84 -0.12 10.36
N ASP A 93 -12.13 0.14 10.11
CA ASP A 93 -12.62 1.36 9.46
C ASP A 93 -13.65 2.13 10.28
N GLU A 94 -13.59 2.03 11.61
CA GLU A 94 -14.54 2.72 12.51
C GLU A 94 -14.51 4.24 12.32
N THR A 95 -13.32 4.82 12.18
CA THR A 95 -13.14 6.26 12.02
C THR A 95 -12.46 6.59 10.68
N ASN A 96 -13.08 7.49 9.92
CA ASN A 96 -12.53 7.97 8.66
C ASN A 96 -11.89 9.36 8.85
N TYR A 97 -10.57 9.43 8.77
CA TYR A 97 -9.78 10.64 8.93
C TYR A 97 -9.47 11.35 7.61
N THR A 98 -10.13 10.97 6.51
CA THR A 98 -9.79 11.49 5.17
C THR A 98 -9.88 13.01 5.10
N LEU A 99 -10.93 13.62 5.67
CA LEU A 99 -11.08 15.08 5.64
C LEU A 99 -9.94 15.78 6.40
N GLU A 100 -9.54 15.27 7.56
CA GLU A 100 -8.43 15.82 8.35
C GLU A 100 -7.10 15.69 7.60
N ALA A 101 -6.83 14.52 7.03
CA ALA A 101 -5.61 14.28 6.27
C ALA A 101 -5.53 15.20 5.04
N HIS A 102 -6.64 15.40 4.35
CA HIS A 102 -6.73 16.30 3.20
C HIS A 102 -6.56 17.77 3.61
N ALA A 103 -7.09 18.17 4.76
CA ALA A 103 -6.87 19.52 5.29
C ALA A 103 -5.39 19.77 5.56
N ASN A 104 -4.66 18.78 6.08
CA ASN A 104 -3.20 18.86 6.28
C ASN A 104 -2.43 18.89 4.95
N GLY A 105 -3.03 18.39 3.87
CA GLY A 105 -2.44 18.38 2.54
C GLY A 105 -2.56 19.68 1.77
N ILE A 106 -3.15 20.72 2.38
CA ILE A 106 -3.26 22.05 1.75
C ILE A 106 -1.89 22.73 1.79
N ASN A 107 -1.38 23.08 0.62
CA ASN A 107 -0.13 23.81 0.46
C ASN A 107 -0.42 25.20 -0.11
N GLY A 108 -0.41 26.22 0.77
CA GLY A 108 -0.78 27.58 0.37
C GLY A 108 -2.26 27.67 -0.01
N LYS A 109 -2.55 28.14 -1.22
CA LYS A 109 -3.94 28.32 -1.72
C LYS A 109 -4.46 27.09 -2.46
N ARG A 110 -3.68 26.01 -2.62
CA ARG A 110 -4.00 24.89 -3.48
C ARG A 110 -4.00 23.58 -2.71
N PHE A 111 -5.13 22.90 -2.73
CA PHE A 111 -5.24 21.54 -2.21
C PHE A 111 -4.41 20.57 -3.06
N ASN A 112 -3.62 19.71 -2.40
CA ASN A 112 -2.85 18.69 -3.07
C ASN A 112 -3.11 17.32 -2.39
N PRO A 113 -3.95 16.45 -2.99
CA PRO A 113 -4.29 15.16 -2.40
C PRO A 113 -3.09 14.21 -2.28
N GLN A 114 -2.00 14.42 -3.04
CA GLN A 114 -0.77 13.65 -2.90
C GLN A 114 -0.02 13.96 -1.60
N LYS A 115 -0.26 15.13 -1.01
CA LYS A 115 0.31 15.54 0.28
C LYS A 115 -0.61 15.27 1.45
N ALA A 116 -1.80 14.72 1.21
CA ALA A 116 -2.73 14.33 2.27
C ALA A 116 -2.04 13.36 3.22
N CYS A 117 -1.97 13.70 4.48
CA CYS A 117 -1.35 12.86 5.51
C CYS A 117 -1.79 13.29 6.92
N LEU A 118 -1.66 12.35 7.86
CA LEU A 118 -1.58 12.64 9.27
C LEU A 118 -0.13 12.44 9.72
N ASP A 119 0.33 13.21 10.69
CA ASP A 119 1.66 13.06 11.27
C ASP A 119 1.74 11.96 12.35
N HIS A 120 0.61 11.30 12.60
CA HIS A 120 0.44 10.21 13.54
C HIS A 120 -0.38 9.09 12.92
N ILE A 121 -0.33 7.90 13.52
CA ILE A 121 -1.15 6.75 13.11
C ILE A 121 -2.64 7.10 13.32
N PRO A 122 -3.52 6.81 12.33
CA PRO A 122 -4.96 7.11 12.44
C PRO A 122 -5.65 6.16 13.43
N HIS A 123 -5.72 6.53 14.70
CA HIS A 123 -6.25 5.67 15.76
C HIS A 123 -7.69 5.22 15.50
N GLY A 124 -7.91 3.92 15.45
CA GLY A 124 -9.22 3.32 15.23
C GLY A 124 -9.78 3.51 13.83
N GLY A 125 -8.95 3.86 12.84
CA GLY A 125 -9.45 4.16 11.52
C GLY A 125 -8.42 4.24 10.41
N PHE A 126 -8.72 5.08 9.45
CA PHE A 126 -7.98 5.16 8.19
C PHE A 126 -8.19 6.51 7.51
N TYR A 127 -7.40 6.78 6.46
CA TYR A 127 -7.69 7.86 5.51
C TYR A 127 -7.23 7.49 4.10
N TRP A 128 -7.92 8.07 3.11
CA TRP A 128 -7.59 7.93 1.70
C TRP A 128 -6.60 9.01 1.26
N PHE A 129 -5.73 8.66 0.34
CA PHE A 129 -4.85 9.61 -0.35
C PHE A 129 -4.57 9.13 -1.77
N THR A 130 -4.07 10.04 -2.63
CA THR A 130 -3.57 9.66 -3.96
C THR A 130 -2.04 9.69 -3.95
N THR A 131 -1.42 8.86 -4.78
CA THR A 131 0.06 8.85 -4.90
C THR A 131 0.51 9.74 -6.05
N ASN A 132 0.34 9.28 -7.27
CA ASN A 132 0.74 9.96 -8.49
C ASN A 132 -0.52 10.26 -9.31
N PRO A 133 -0.66 11.45 -9.96
CA PRO A 133 -1.81 11.75 -10.81
C PRO A 133 -2.07 10.72 -11.91
N ASN A 134 -1.01 10.06 -12.38
CA ASN A 134 -1.07 9.02 -13.41
C ASN A 134 -1.23 7.60 -12.83
N ALA A 135 -1.21 7.43 -11.50
CA ALA A 135 -1.42 6.14 -10.87
C ALA A 135 -2.92 5.84 -10.77
N PHE A 136 -3.28 4.60 -11.02
CA PHE A 136 -4.65 4.14 -10.91
C PHE A 136 -5.04 3.91 -9.46
N GLY A 137 -6.27 4.30 -9.10
CA GLY A 137 -6.88 4.00 -7.81
C GLY A 137 -6.42 4.88 -6.66
N ASN A 138 -7.06 4.67 -5.53
CA ASN A 138 -6.74 5.35 -4.29
C ASN A 138 -5.91 4.45 -3.39
N TRP A 139 -5.11 5.09 -2.54
CA TRP A 139 -4.36 4.45 -1.47
C TRP A 139 -4.95 4.82 -0.13
N LEU A 140 -4.73 4.00 0.88
CA LEU A 140 -5.15 4.31 2.23
C LEU A 140 -4.06 4.00 3.25
N ILE A 141 -4.15 4.73 4.36
CA ILE A 141 -3.35 4.48 5.55
C ILE A 141 -4.31 4.02 6.65
N ALA A 142 -3.96 2.95 7.35
CA ALA A 142 -4.76 2.39 8.43
C ALA A 142 -3.94 2.05 9.66
N GLU A 143 -4.56 2.11 10.83
CA GLU A 143 -3.94 1.64 12.08
C GLU A 143 -3.91 0.12 12.15
N ARG A 144 -5.02 -0.54 11.79
CA ARG A 144 -5.20 -1.99 11.99
C ARG A 144 -5.66 -2.66 10.72
N ILE A 145 -4.97 -3.74 10.40
CA ILE A 145 -5.33 -4.62 9.29
C ILE A 145 -5.29 -6.08 9.73
N LYS A 146 -6.01 -6.91 8.99
CA LYS A 146 -5.93 -8.36 9.10
C LYS A 146 -5.74 -8.92 7.70
N VAL A 147 -4.68 -9.69 7.49
CA VAL A 147 -4.45 -10.36 6.22
C VAL A 147 -5.40 -11.56 6.14
N ASN A 148 -6.35 -11.52 5.20
CA ASN A 148 -7.32 -12.59 5.01
C ASN A 148 -6.72 -13.76 4.24
N ARG A 149 -6.04 -13.45 3.14
CA ARG A 149 -5.41 -14.44 2.25
C ARG A 149 -4.42 -13.82 1.30
N VAL A 150 -3.49 -14.62 0.85
CA VAL A 150 -2.60 -14.29 -0.27
C VAL A 150 -3.35 -14.59 -1.58
N LEU A 151 -3.25 -13.69 -2.54
CA LEU A 151 -3.88 -13.83 -3.85
C LEU A 151 -2.93 -14.50 -4.83
N THR A 152 -3.47 -15.38 -5.69
CA THR A 152 -2.75 -15.86 -6.86
C THR A 152 -2.71 -14.78 -7.94
N ASP A 153 -1.83 -14.92 -8.93
CA ASP A 153 -1.77 -13.98 -10.05
C ASP A 153 -3.09 -13.93 -10.83
N GLU A 154 -3.75 -15.09 -10.98
CA GLU A 154 -5.06 -15.20 -11.62
C GLU A 154 -6.14 -14.47 -10.83
N GLU A 155 -6.13 -14.58 -9.50
CA GLU A 155 -7.08 -13.85 -8.65
C GLU A 155 -6.85 -12.34 -8.71
N VAL A 156 -5.60 -11.89 -8.73
CA VAL A 156 -5.25 -10.47 -8.91
C VAL A 156 -5.78 -9.95 -10.24
N GLU A 157 -5.54 -10.68 -11.34
CA GLU A 157 -6.05 -10.30 -12.66
C GLU A 157 -7.57 -10.24 -12.69
N GLU A 158 -8.24 -11.22 -12.12
CA GLU A 158 -9.71 -11.25 -12.06
C GLU A 158 -10.28 -10.07 -11.29
N ILE A 159 -9.73 -9.75 -10.12
CA ILE A 159 -10.17 -8.61 -9.30
C ILE A 159 -9.94 -7.30 -10.06
N CYS A 160 -8.78 -7.12 -10.66
CA CYS A 160 -8.46 -5.90 -11.41
C CYS A 160 -9.39 -5.72 -12.60
N TRP A 161 -9.66 -6.78 -13.35
CA TRP A 161 -10.53 -6.70 -14.52
C TRP A 161 -12.00 -6.52 -14.15
N THR A 162 -12.53 -7.33 -13.22
CA THR A 162 -13.96 -7.33 -12.91
C THR A 162 -14.40 -6.13 -12.08
N GLN A 163 -13.55 -5.64 -11.17
CA GLN A 163 -13.91 -4.54 -10.28
C GLN A 163 -13.41 -3.18 -10.76
N PHE A 164 -12.32 -3.12 -11.52
CA PHE A 164 -11.67 -1.87 -11.89
C PHE A 164 -11.46 -1.68 -13.39
N GLY A 165 -11.72 -2.70 -14.20
CA GLY A 165 -11.60 -2.61 -15.67
C GLY A 165 -10.16 -2.47 -16.17
N VAL A 166 -9.18 -2.93 -15.40
CA VAL A 166 -7.76 -2.88 -15.77
C VAL A 166 -7.12 -4.26 -15.72
N HIS A 167 -6.06 -4.45 -16.50
CA HIS A 167 -5.25 -5.67 -16.47
C HIS A 167 -4.08 -5.48 -15.51
N ALA A 168 -3.94 -6.40 -14.54
CA ALA A 168 -2.85 -6.38 -13.56
C ALA A 168 -1.51 -6.76 -14.18
N GLN A 169 -1.53 -7.58 -15.25
CA GLN A 169 -0.37 -8.02 -15.98
C GLN A 169 -0.41 -7.42 -17.40
N PRO A 170 0.73 -7.00 -17.99
CA PRO A 170 0.73 -6.62 -19.39
C PRO A 170 0.29 -7.83 -20.22
N ARG A 171 -0.63 -7.60 -21.16
CA ARG A 171 -0.99 -8.63 -22.13
C ARG A 171 0.30 -9.17 -22.75
N LYS A 172 0.49 -10.49 -22.69
CA LYS A 172 1.47 -11.14 -23.57
C LYS A 172 1.03 -10.86 -25.00
N VAL A 173 1.77 -10.01 -25.68
CA VAL A 173 1.63 -9.87 -27.11
C VAL A 173 2.19 -11.17 -27.68
N GLY A 174 1.30 -12.05 -28.05
CA GLY A 174 1.62 -13.32 -28.70
C GLY A 174 2.23 -13.11 -30.06
#